data_e937a9cb4caeb08bdaa9f2656aabfbfc
#
_entry.id   e937a9cb4caeb08bdaa9f2656aabfbfc
#
_cell.length_a   1.000
_cell.length_b   1.000
_cell.length_c   1.000
_cell.angle_alpha   90.00
_cell.angle_beta   90.00
_cell.angle_gamma   90.00
#
_symmetry.space_group_name_H-M   'P 1'
#
loop_
_entity.id
_entity.type
_entity.pdbx_description
1 polymer ?
#
loop_
_entity_poly.entity_id
_entity_poly.type
_entity_poly.pdbx_seq_one_letter_code
_entity_poly.pdbx_strand_id
1 'polypeptide(L)'
;MVFPPYFFAGDIRQVYQYTACSCRLRGIPYDTPAAHKRRIPELERGIGLHIPSHTAGSASELNDFRRNAHAISDKEVRSMTEEPNHLPEQSGDQSAQRLYDLGAALVESQRGSVYCLTIIGQVEGHSVAPNNTKTTKYEHVLPLLAHLEQSEEVDGVLLLLNTVGGDIEAGLAIAEMVAGMTKPTVTLVLGGGHSIGIPLAVSGRETFIVPSASMTVHPVRMTGLMIAAPQSYRYFERVQESIVSFVARHSRITEDAFRQLMLADGDMSNDVGTILYGSQAVQLGLIDRLGTLSDALEALYAMIGKNG
;
A
#
# COMPACT_ATOMS: atom_id res chain seq x y z
N MET A 1 -17.38 9.75 24.99
CA MET A 1 -16.54 10.74 24.27
C MET A 1 -17.05 10.82 22.83
N VAL A 2 -17.62 11.96 22.48
CA VAL A 2 -18.24 12.19 21.16
C VAL A 2 -17.16 12.71 20.22
N PHE A 3 -16.90 12.00 19.13
CA PHE A 3 -16.01 12.50 18.07
C PHE A 3 -16.84 13.27 17.03
N PRO A 4 -16.38 14.44 16.55
CA PRO A 4 -17.07 15.22 15.54
C PRO A 4 -16.91 14.60 14.13
N PRO A 5 -17.89 14.79 13.23
CA PRO A 5 -17.82 14.30 11.86
C PRO A 5 -16.91 15.22 11.01
N TYR A 6 -15.86 14.65 10.42
CA TYR A 6 -15.06 15.35 9.42
C TYR A 6 -15.74 15.23 8.04
N PHE A 7 -16.21 16.36 7.55
CA PHE A 7 -16.59 16.53 6.14
C PHE A 7 -15.31 16.68 5.31
N PHE A 8 -15.06 15.76 4.40
CA PHE A 8 -14.09 15.96 3.32
C PHE A 8 -14.84 16.31 2.04
N ALA A 9 -14.70 17.56 1.60
CA ALA A 9 -15.05 18.00 0.25
C ALA A 9 -13.89 17.59 -0.68
N GLY A 10 -14.03 16.44 -1.35
CA GLY A 10 -13.11 16.00 -2.39
C GLY A 10 -13.45 16.65 -3.72
N ASP A 11 -12.45 17.20 -4.41
CA ASP A 11 -12.53 17.91 -5.68
C ASP A 11 -13.07 16.98 -6.80
N ILE A 12 -14.20 17.38 -7.41
CA ILE A 12 -14.92 16.65 -8.47
C ILE A 12 -14.07 16.44 -9.75
N ARG A 13 -12.91 17.07 -9.86
CA ARG A 13 -12.03 16.96 -11.04
C ARG A 13 -11.30 15.64 -11.20
N GLN A 14 -11.15 14.85 -10.15
CA GLN A 14 -10.48 13.55 -10.25
C GLN A 14 -11.33 12.43 -10.84
N VAL A 15 -12.65 12.55 -10.84
CA VAL A 15 -13.57 11.50 -11.35
C VAL A 15 -13.54 11.38 -12.89
N TYR A 16 -13.14 12.44 -13.60
CA TYR A 16 -13.12 12.44 -15.09
C TYR A 16 -11.88 11.79 -15.72
N GLN A 17 -10.82 11.53 -14.99
CA GLN A 17 -9.61 10.90 -15.57
C GLN A 17 -9.68 9.38 -15.68
N TYR A 18 -10.52 8.71 -14.88
CA TYR A 18 -10.61 7.24 -14.88
C TYR A 18 -11.50 6.65 -15.98
N THR A 19 -12.42 7.42 -16.57
CA THR A 19 -13.31 6.94 -17.63
C THR A 19 -12.67 6.93 -19.02
N ALA A 20 -11.53 7.57 -19.21
CA ALA A 20 -10.88 7.67 -20.52
C ALA A 20 -9.89 6.54 -20.84
N CYS A 21 -9.50 5.73 -19.85
CA CYS A 21 -8.44 4.72 -20.05
C CYS A 21 -8.95 3.31 -20.43
N SER A 22 -10.23 2.99 -20.22
CA SER A 22 -10.77 1.65 -20.51
C SER A 22 -11.37 1.45 -21.91
N CYS A 23 -11.40 2.46 -22.77
CA CYS A 23 -11.99 2.37 -24.13
C CYS A 23 -10.99 2.14 -25.28
N ARG A 24 -9.70 1.85 -25.02
CA ARG A 24 -8.68 1.70 -26.07
C ARG A 24 -8.38 0.29 -26.55
N LEU A 25 -9.17 -0.69 -26.19
CA LEU A 25 -8.98 -2.08 -26.65
C LEU A 25 -10.24 -2.68 -27.25
N ARG A 26 -10.75 -2.11 -28.36
CA ARG A 26 -11.49 -2.84 -29.41
C ARG A 26 -11.68 -1.89 -30.59
N GLY A 27 -11.05 -2.18 -31.72
CA GLY A 27 -11.15 -1.41 -32.93
C GLY A 27 -12.58 -1.46 -33.52
N ILE A 28 -13.32 -0.37 -33.32
CA ILE A 28 -14.57 -0.06 -34.01
C ILE A 28 -14.40 1.37 -34.53
N PRO A 29 -14.58 1.63 -35.81
CA PRO A 29 -14.46 2.98 -36.36
C PRO A 29 -15.64 3.83 -35.91
N TYR A 30 -15.35 4.99 -35.33
CA TYR A 30 -16.37 6.01 -35.03
C TYR A 30 -16.54 6.93 -36.23
N ASP A 31 -17.74 6.89 -36.79
CA ASP A 31 -18.26 7.93 -37.66
C ASP A 31 -18.58 9.17 -36.83
N THR A 32 -18.10 10.31 -37.29
CA THR A 32 -18.35 11.62 -36.70
C THR A 32 -19.67 12.19 -37.18
N PRO A 33 -20.64 12.58 -36.33
CA PRO A 33 -21.68 13.48 -36.70
C PRO A 33 -21.33 14.93 -36.31
N ALA A 34 -21.64 15.81 -37.27
CA ALA A 34 -21.43 17.24 -37.29
C ALA A 34 -22.08 18.01 -36.15
N ALA A 35 -21.46 19.14 -35.89
CA ALA A 35 -21.82 20.20 -34.95
C ALA A 35 -23.31 20.56 -34.91
N HIS A 36 -23.89 20.55 -33.71
CA HIS A 36 -25.07 21.35 -33.40
C HIS A 36 -24.78 22.28 -32.21
N LYS A 37 -24.45 23.53 -32.58
CA LYS A 37 -24.47 24.66 -31.66
C LYS A 37 -25.92 24.95 -31.25
N ARG A 38 -26.28 24.71 -30.01
CA ARG A 38 -27.46 25.35 -29.39
C ARG A 38 -26.99 26.29 -28.28
N ARG A 39 -27.40 27.55 -28.43
CA ARG A 39 -27.24 28.64 -27.46
C ARG A 39 -28.05 28.30 -26.21
N ILE A 40 -27.46 28.54 -25.05
CA ILE A 40 -28.15 28.58 -23.77
C ILE A 40 -28.27 30.07 -23.37
N PRO A 41 -29.44 30.56 -22.95
CA PRO A 41 -29.63 31.95 -22.57
C PRO A 41 -29.02 32.27 -21.21
N GLU A 42 -28.55 33.50 -21.10
CA GLU A 42 -28.05 34.17 -19.91
C GLU A 42 -29.04 34.11 -18.73
N LEU A 43 -28.51 33.76 -17.57
CA LEU A 43 -29.10 34.06 -16.26
C LEU A 43 -28.08 34.90 -15.48
N GLU A 44 -28.08 36.21 -15.75
CA GLU A 44 -27.49 37.16 -14.82
C GLU A 44 -28.45 37.37 -13.65
N ARG A 45 -27.96 37.19 -12.42
CA ARG A 45 -28.23 38.05 -11.25
C ARG A 45 -27.42 37.62 -10.05
N GLY A 46 -26.38 38.40 -9.74
CA GLY A 46 -26.23 39.08 -8.47
C GLY A 46 -25.62 38.29 -7.32
N ILE A 47 -24.29 38.19 -7.26
CA ILE A 47 -23.60 38.20 -5.98
C ILE A 47 -22.38 39.11 -6.14
N GLY A 48 -22.42 40.28 -5.48
CA GLY A 48 -21.35 41.26 -5.46
C GLY A 48 -20.17 40.74 -4.60
N LEU A 49 -19.05 40.49 -5.23
CA LEU A 49 -17.77 40.35 -4.59
C LEU A 49 -16.88 41.53 -4.97
N HIS A 50 -16.64 42.37 -3.99
CA HIS A 50 -15.75 43.52 -4.07
C HIS A 50 -14.30 43.02 -4.16
N ILE A 51 -13.66 43.16 -5.33
CA ILE A 51 -12.23 42.92 -5.51
C ILE A 51 -11.51 44.26 -5.42
N PRO A 52 -10.56 44.46 -4.48
CA PRO A 52 -9.76 45.68 -4.50
C PRO A 52 -8.79 45.67 -5.68
N SER A 53 -8.84 46.73 -6.48
CA SER A 53 -7.87 47.01 -7.53
C SER A 53 -6.50 47.32 -6.94
N HIS A 54 -5.54 46.43 -7.08
CA HIS A 54 -4.13 46.77 -6.89
C HIS A 54 -3.53 47.26 -8.21
N THR A 55 -3.02 48.45 -8.11
CA THR A 55 -2.34 49.29 -9.11
C THR A 55 -1.20 48.56 -9.80
N ALA A 56 -1.14 48.78 -11.11
CA ALA A 56 -0.05 48.38 -12.00
C ALA A 56 1.31 48.93 -11.50
N GLY A 57 2.23 48.00 -11.17
CA GLY A 57 3.63 48.34 -10.93
C GLY A 57 4.29 48.88 -12.22
N SER A 58 5.08 49.93 -12.05
CA SER A 58 5.71 50.68 -13.17
C SER A 58 6.77 49.86 -13.88
N ALA A 59 6.97 50.12 -15.16
CA ALA A 59 7.97 49.48 -16.03
C ALA A 59 9.44 49.58 -15.55
N SER A 60 9.68 50.37 -14.52
CA SER A 60 11.00 50.49 -13.86
C SER A 60 11.38 49.33 -12.98
N GLU A 61 10.40 48.68 -12.31
CA GLU A 61 10.67 47.53 -11.40
C GLU A 61 10.99 46.24 -12.16
N LEU A 62 10.48 46.07 -13.37
CA LEU A 62 10.80 44.93 -14.25
C LEU A 62 12.24 45.02 -14.84
N ASN A 63 12.77 46.24 -15.00
CA ASN A 63 14.13 46.44 -15.50
C ASN A 63 15.21 46.22 -14.41
N ASP A 64 14.90 46.49 -13.16
CA ASP A 64 15.83 46.21 -12.05
C ASP A 64 15.93 44.71 -11.74
N PHE A 65 14.86 43.95 -11.94
CA PHE A 65 14.91 42.47 -11.83
C PHE A 65 15.75 41.81 -12.92
N ARG A 66 15.76 42.37 -14.14
CA ARG A 66 16.58 41.90 -15.26
C ARG A 66 18.07 42.26 -15.12
N ARG A 67 18.41 43.36 -14.47
CA ARG A 67 19.81 43.73 -14.24
C ARG A 67 20.48 42.91 -13.13
N ASN A 68 19.74 42.50 -12.13
CA ASN A 68 20.28 41.63 -11.08
C ASN A 68 20.46 40.16 -11.48
N ALA A 69 19.79 39.72 -12.56
CA ALA A 69 19.93 38.34 -13.07
C ALA A 69 21.21 38.11 -13.94
N HIS A 70 21.93 39.16 -14.29
CA HIS A 70 23.17 39.06 -15.14
C HIS A 70 24.48 39.32 -14.40
N ALA A 71 24.49 39.42 -13.09
CA ALA A 71 25.69 39.70 -12.31
C ALA A 71 26.13 38.49 -11.43
N ILE A 72 25.85 37.26 -11.90
CA ILE A 72 26.59 36.09 -11.36
C ILE A 72 27.83 35.96 -12.22
N SER A 73 29.01 36.29 -11.65
CA SER A 73 30.25 36.27 -12.34
C SER A 73 30.69 34.84 -12.68
N ASP A 74 31.27 34.62 -13.86
CA ASP A 74 31.86 33.34 -14.31
C ASP A 74 32.85 32.71 -13.30
N LYS A 75 33.22 33.44 -12.27
CA LYS A 75 34.12 33.00 -11.21
C LYS A 75 33.42 32.16 -10.13
N GLU A 76 32.11 32.42 -9.88
CA GLU A 76 31.31 31.64 -8.93
C GLU A 76 30.82 30.30 -9.54
N VAL A 77 30.60 30.26 -10.85
CA VAL A 77 30.23 29.02 -11.55
C VAL A 77 31.42 28.04 -11.60
N ARG A 78 32.67 28.54 -11.68
CA ARG A 78 33.85 27.66 -11.66
C ARG A 78 34.20 27.08 -10.30
N SER A 79 33.77 27.69 -9.19
CA SER A 79 34.00 27.15 -7.84
C SER A 79 33.04 26.03 -7.45
N MET A 80 31.98 25.82 -8.23
CA MET A 80 30.99 24.74 -7.98
C MET A 80 31.23 23.46 -8.80
N THR A 81 32.27 23.46 -9.66
CA THR A 81 32.59 22.31 -10.54
C THR A 81 33.83 21.53 -10.20
N GLU A 82 34.55 21.90 -9.13
CA GLU A 82 35.75 21.17 -8.68
C GLU A 82 35.58 20.75 -7.21
N GLU A 83 34.67 19.78 -6.94
CA GLU A 83 34.84 18.91 -5.78
C GLU A 83 35.40 17.56 -6.25
N PRO A 84 36.49 17.07 -5.62
CA PRO A 84 37.06 15.79 -5.99
C PRO A 84 36.09 14.68 -5.64
N ASN A 85 35.78 13.88 -6.64
CA ASN A 85 34.99 12.64 -6.57
C ASN A 85 35.76 11.62 -5.69
N HIS A 86 35.69 11.77 -4.36
CA HIS A 86 36.11 10.77 -3.39
C HIS A 86 34.86 10.39 -2.60
N LEU A 87 34.11 9.43 -3.18
CA LEU A 87 33.13 8.68 -2.41
C LEU A 87 33.91 7.84 -1.40
N PRO A 88 33.73 8.03 -0.08
CA PRO A 88 34.26 7.09 0.88
C PRO A 88 33.52 5.78 0.70
N GLU A 89 34.25 4.69 0.55
CA GLU A 89 33.75 3.33 0.72
C GLU A 89 33.19 3.18 2.14
N GLN A 90 31.87 3.33 2.28
CA GLN A 90 31.15 3.07 3.54
C GLN A 90 30.14 1.96 3.29
N SER A 91 30.61 0.72 3.25
CA SER A 91 29.73 -0.46 3.17
C SER A 91 28.88 -0.69 4.45
N GLY A 92 29.23 -0.03 5.55
CA GLY A 92 28.49 -0.13 6.82
C GLY A 92 27.30 0.83 6.95
N ASP A 93 27.28 1.94 6.23
CA ASP A 93 26.27 3.01 6.41
C ASP A 93 24.99 2.77 5.57
N GLN A 94 25.11 2.11 4.43
CA GLN A 94 23.97 1.87 3.54
C GLN A 94 22.98 0.86 4.08
N SER A 95 23.42 -0.15 4.82
CA SER A 95 22.52 -1.14 5.46
C SER A 95 21.78 -0.53 6.63
N ALA A 96 22.43 0.32 7.44
CA ALA A 96 21.78 1.08 8.50
C ALA A 96 20.75 2.08 7.92
N GLN A 97 21.06 2.76 6.82
CA GLN A 97 20.15 3.69 6.16
C GLN A 97 18.93 2.96 5.59
N ARG A 98 19.10 1.79 4.94
CA ARG A 98 17.98 0.96 4.45
C ARG A 98 17.08 0.47 5.58
N LEU A 99 17.66 0.12 6.75
CA LEU A 99 16.90 -0.26 7.93
C LEU A 99 16.01 0.89 8.42
N TYR A 100 16.53 2.12 8.41
CA TYR A 100 15.77 3.31 8.79
C TYR A 100 14.68 3.66 7.77
N ASP A 101 15.00 3.62 6.49
CA ASP A 101 14.11 4.13 5.43
C ASP A 101 13.01 3.12 5.06
N LEU A 102 13.29 1.82 5.10
CA LEU A 102 12.39 0.77 4.62
C LEU A 102 11.86 -0.14 5.75
N GLY A 103 12.40 -0.02 6.97
CA GLY A 103 12.08 -0.98 8.04
C GLY A 103 12.42 -2.42 7.65
N ALA A 104 13.50 -2.61 6.86
CA ALA A 104 13.88 -3.88 6.32
C ALA A 104 15.38 -4.10 6.51
N ALA A 105 15.80 -5.33 6.77
CA ALA A 105 17.19 -5.68 7.01
C ALA A 105 17.56 -7.00 6.33
N LEU A 106 18.74 -7.03 5.72
CA LEU A 106 19.42 -8.27 5.37
C LEU A 106 20.19 -8.76 6.61
N VAL A 107 19.92 -9.98 7.03
CA VAL A 107 20.59 -10.64 8.17
C VAL A 107 21.37 -11.81 7.63
N GLU A 108 22.66 -11.70 7.67
CA GLU A 108 23.60 -12.77 7.28
C GLU A 108 23.98 -13.64 8.47
N SER A 109 23.99 -14.94 8.27
CA SER A 109 24.43 -15.93 9.26
C SER A 109 25.11 -17.11 8.58
N GLN A 110 25.75 -17.97 9.36
CA GLN A 110 26.30 -19.24 8.85
C GLN A 110 25.22 -20.20 8.30
N ARG A 111 23.94 -19.92 8.58
CA ARG A 111 22.79 -20.74 8.15
C ARG A 111 22.12 -20.23 6.87
N GLY A 112 22.58 -19.09 6.36
CA GLY A 112 22.05 -18.42 5.18
C GLY A 112 21.73 -16.95 5.44
N SER A 113 21.38 -16.26 4.37
CA SER A 113 21.03 -14.83 4.37
C SER A 113 19.52 -14.64 4.30
N VAL A 114 18.95 -14.02 5.31
CA VAL A 114 17.50 -13.79 5.44
C VAL A 114 17.20 -12.31 5.29
N TYR A 115 16.27 -11.98 4.42
CA TYR A 115 15.74 -10.62 4.31
C TYR A 115 14.50 -10.47 5.17
N CYS A 116 14.57 -9.57 6.18
CA CYS A 116 13.45 -9.21 7.03
C CYS A 116 12.71 -8.02 6.43
N LEU A 117 11.48 -8.23 5.98
CA LEU A 117 10.59 -7.20 5.42
C LEU A 117 9.46 -6.92 6.40
N THR A 118 9.20 -5.65 6.72
CA THR A 118 8.11 -5.25 7.60
C THR A 118 6.92 -4.71 6.83
N ILE A 119 5.71 -5.12 7.23
CA ILE A 119 4.44 -4.53 6.79
C ILE A 119 3.78 -3.92 8.03
N ILE A 120 3.92 -2.62 8.18
CA ILE A 120 3.52 -1.88 9.39
C ILE A 120 2.57 -0.74 9.05
N GLY A 121 1.54 -0.55 9.89
CA GLY A 121 0.54 0.49 9.71
C GLY A 121 -0.49 0.15 8.65
N GLN A 122 -0.96 1.13 7.91
CA GLN A 122 -1.95 0.94 6.85
C GLN A 122 -1.27 0.49 5.54
N VAL A 123 -1.83 -0.48 4.84
CA VAL A 123 -1.41 -0.82 3.48
C VAL A 123 -1.93 0.28 2.55
N GLU A 124 -1.01 1.08 2.01
CA GLU A 124 -1.31 2.19 1.11
C GLU A 124 -1.37 1.70 -0.33
N GLY A 125 -2.45 2.05 -1.02
CA GLY A 125 -2.70 1.68 -2.41
C GLY A 125 -2.55 2.86 -3.37
N HIS A 126 -3.53 3.01 -4.28
CA HIS A 126 -3.49 4.03 -5.33
C HIS A 126 -3.70 5.47 -4.83
N SER A 127 -4.16 5.65 -3.60
CA SER A 127 -4.37 6.97 -3.00
C SER A 127 -3.33 7.21 -1.92
N VAL A 128 -2.70 8.38 -1.94
CA VAL A 128 -1.72 8.76 -0.92
C VAL A 128 -2.42 9.03 0.40
N ALA A 129 -1.98 8.36 1.45
CA ALA A 129 -2.50 8.58 2.80
C ALA A 129 -2.04 9.93 3.37
N PRO A 130 -2.77 10.50 4.34
CA PRO A 130 -2.33 11.69 5.05
C PRO A 130 -0.94 11.53 5.69
N ASN A 131 -0.13 12.58 5.70
CA ASN A 131 1.26 12.56 6.18
C ASN A 131 1.43 12.13 7.66
N ASN A 132 0.36 12.13 8.44
CA ASN A 132 0.35 11.68 9.84
C ASN A 132 -0.05 10.20 10.00
N THR A 133 -0.27 9.48 8.90
CA THR A 133 -0.60 8.05 8.90
C THR A 133 0.66 7.23 8.63
N LYS A 134 0.92 6.24 9.48
CA LYS A 134 1.97 5.25 9.18
C LYS A 134 1.46 4.27 8.14
N THR A 135 2.20 4.14 7.03
CA THR A 135 1.80 3.29 5.91
C THR A 135 2.93 2.39 5.45
N THR A 136 2.56 1.27 4.86
CA THR A 136 3.43 0.47 3.99
C THR A 136 2.98 0.71 2.56
N LYS A 137 3.86 1.23 1.72
CA LYS A 137 3.58 1.59 0.32
C LYS A 137 3.84 0.40 -0.58
N TYR A 138 2.80 -0.09 -1.24
CA TYR A 138 2.88 -1.28 -2.09
C TYR A 138 3.83 -1.09 -3.27
N GLU A 139 3.91 0.12 -3.84
CA GLU A 139 4.83 0.46 -4.94
C GLU A 139 6.31 0.38 -4.56
N HIS A 140 6.63 0.38 -3.26
CA HIS A 140 7.98 0.11 -2.76
C HIS A 140 8.20 -1.38 -2.48
N VAL A 141 7.16 -2.08 -2.05
CA VAL A 141 7.23 -3.50 -1.68
C VAL A 141 7.31 -4.41 -2.92
N LEU A 142 6.50 -4.16 -3.96
CA LEU A 142 6.47 -5.02 -5.14
C LEU A 142 7.82 -5.12 -5.87
N PRO A 143 8.51 -4.01 -6.23
CA PRO A 143 9.82 -4.11 -6.87
C PRO A 143 10.89 -4.72 -5.95
N LEU A 144 10.77 -4.50 -4.62
CA LEU A 144 11.66 -5.13 -3.65
C LEU A 144 11.49 -6.66 -3.64
N LEU A 145 10.25 -7.18 -3.59
CA LEU A 145 9.99 -8.61 -3.65
C LEU A 145 10.51 -9.24 -4.96
N ALA A 146 10.33 -8.55 -6.09
CA ALA A 146 10.89 -8.99 -7.37
C ALA A 146 12.43 -9.03 -7.35
N HIS A 147 13.07 -8.05 -6.72
CA HIS A 147 14.52 -8.05 -6.53
C HIS A 147 14.96 -9.19 -5.61
N LEU A 148 14.28 -9.41 -4.49
CA LEU A 148 14.61 -10.49 -3.55
C LEU A 148 14.47 -11.88 -4.19
N GLU A 149 13.48 -12.09 -5.04
CA GLU A 149 13.30 -13.34 -5.78
C GLU A 149 14.52 -13.65 -6.68
N GLN A 150 15.11 -12.62 -7.31
CA GLN A 150 16.23 -12.78 -8.24
C GLN A 150 17.61 -12.66 -7.60
N SER A 151 17.71 -12.16 -6.36
CA SER A 151 19.00 -11.92 -5.70
C SER A 151 19.67 -13.25 -5.31
N GLU A 152 20.94 -13.41 -5.66
CA GLU A 152 21.78 -14.53 -5.21
C GLU A 152 22.25 -14.37 -3.75
N GLU A 153 22.14 -13.16 -3.19
CA GLU A 153 22.56 -12.83 -1.82
C GLU A 153 21.50 -13.15 -0.76
N VAL A 154 20.26 -13.47 -1.18
CA VAL A 154 19.12 -13.72 -0.27
C VAL A 154 18.62 -15.14 -0.44
N ASP A 155 18.67 -15.93 0.64
CA ASP A 155 18.23 -17.32 0.66
C ASP A 155 16.78 -17.49 1.08
N GLY A 156 16.23 -16.52 1.85
CA GLY A 156 14.84 -16.57 2.32
C GLY A 156 14.33 -15.21 2.78
N VAL A 157 13.00 -15.10 2.91
CA VAL A 157 12.32 -13.86 3.29
C VAL A 157 11.43 -14.09 4.52
N LEU A 158 11.62 -13.24 5.52
CA LEU A 158 10.78 -13.16 6.71
C LEU A 158 9.92 -11.91 6.67
N LEU A 159 8.59 -12.07 6.61
CA LEU A 159 7.65 -10.96 6.71
C LEU A 159 7.21 -10.76 8.16
N LEU A 160 7.45 -9.57 8.70
CA LEU A 160 6.99 -9.14 10.01
C LEU A 160 5.76 -8.25 9.88
N LEU A 161 4.63 -8.69 10.43
CA LEU A 161 3.34 -8.04 10.24
C LEU A 161 2.83 -7.36 11.50
N ASN A 162 2.51 -6.08 11.39
CA ASN A 162 1.74 -5.32 12.37
C ASN A 162 0.91 -4.24 11.64
N THR A 163 -0.16 -4.68 10.99
CA THR A 163 -0.97 -3.85 10.10
C THR A 163 -2.44 -3.80 10.53
N VAL A 164 -3.04 -2.65 10.33
CA VAL A 164 -4.49 -2.44 10.48
C VAL A 164 -5.27 -2.83 9.21
N GLY A 165 -4.58 -3.28 8.16
CA GLY A 165 -5.15 -3.47 6.83
C GLY A 165 -5.01 -2.22 5.97
N GLY A 166 -5.86 -2.07 4.96
CA GLY A 166 -5.82 -0.93 4.04
C GLY A 166 -6.38 -1.25 2.68
N ASP A 167 -5.68 -0.81 1.61
CA ASP A 167 -6.09 -1.03 0.23
C ASP A 167 -6.05 -2.51 -0.14
N ILE A 168 -7.16 -2.99 -0.69
CA ILE A 168 -7.36 -4.43 -0.97
C ILE A 168 -6.51 -4.88 -2.15
N GLU A 169 -6.46 -4.10 -3.23
CA GLU A 169 -5.72 -4.48 -4.43
C GLU A 169 -4.21 -4.47 -4.15
N ALA A 170 -3.73 -3.48 -3.42
CA ALA A 170 -2.35 -3.40 -2.97
C ALA A 170 -1.96 -4.57 -2.05
N GLY A 171 -2.81 -4.89 -1.06
CA GLY A 171 -2.55 -5.98 -0.14
C GLY A 171 -2.57 -7.36 -0.81
N LEU A 172 -3.54 -7.61 -1.71
CA LEU A 172 -3.57 -8.85 -2.49
C LEU A 172 -2.37 -8.95 -3.45
N ALA A 173 -1.95 -7.84 -4.09
CA ALA A 173 -0.78 -7.86 -4.97
C ALA A 173 0.49 -8.27 -4.21
N ILE A 174 0.71 -7.74 -3.01
CA ILE A 174 1.84 -8.14 -2.16
C ILE A 174 1.70 -9.61 -1.75
N ALA A 175 0.51 -10.05 -1.32
CA ALA A 175 0.27 -11.40 -0.86
C ALA A 175 0.49 -12.44 -1.97
N GLU A 176 -0.01 -12.19 -3.20
CA GLU A 176 0.21 -13.06 -4.36
C GLU A 176 1.71 -13.12 -4.74
N MET A 177 2.44 -12.00 -4.67
CA MET A 177 3.88 -12.02 -4.91
C MET A 177 4.62 -12.87 -3.89
N VAL A 178 4.33 -12.71 -2.60
CA VAL A 178 4.98 -13.51 -1.54
C VAL A 178 4.65 -14.99 -1.68
N ALA A 179 3.38 -15.33 -1.93
CA ALA A 179 2.95 -16.72 -2.13
C ALA A 179 3.56 -17.36 -3.39
N GLY A 180 3.84 -16.54 -4.43
CA GLY A 180 4.45 -16.98 -5.67
C GLY A 180 5.98 -17.09 -5.64
N MET A 181 6.66 -16.67 -4.58
CA MET A 181 8.12 -16.73 -4.48
C MET A 181 8.63 -18.18 -4.50
N THR A 182 9.71 -18.43 -5.23
CA THR A 182 10.41 -19.72 -5.22
C THR A 182 11.28 -19.88 -3.97
N LYS A 183 11.78 -18.77 -3.43
CA LYS A 183 12.53 -18.75 -2.19
C LYS A 183 11.68 -19.08 -0.97
N PRO A 184 12.25 -19.66 0.09
CA PRO A 184 11.57 -19.85 1.37
C PRO A 184 11.03 -18.55 1.93
N THR A 185 9.76 -18.56 2.32
CA THR A 185 9.09 -17.41 2.95
C THR A 185 8.42 -17.82 4.24
N VAL A 186 8.56 -16.99 5.26
CA VAL A 186 7.84 -17.13 6.54
C VAL A 186 7.15 -15.81 6.87
N THR A 187 5.93 -15.89 7.38
CA THR A 187 5.22 -14.71 7.90
C THR A 187 5.08 -14.82 9.42
N LEU A 188 5.23 -13.71 10.12
CA LEU A 188 5.05 -13.61 11.57
C LEU A 188 4.18 -12.40 11.92
N VAL A 189 3.00 -12.66 12.47
CA VAL A 189 2.11 -11.62 13.00
C VAL A 189 2.51 -11.26 14.43
N LEU A 190 2.99 -10.03 14.64
CA LEU A 190 3.51 -9.54 15.92
C LEU A 190 2.52 -8.72 16.74
N GLY A 191 1.60 -8.01 16.11
CA GLY A 191 0.59 -7.18 16.75
C GLY A 191 -0.76 -7.33 16.08
N GLY A 192 -0.97 -6.63 14.97
CA GLY A 192 -2.20 -6.72 14.17
C GLY A 192 -1.97 -7.40 12.81
N GLY A 193 -2.87 -8.30 12.43
CA GLY A 193 -2.99 -8.83 11.07
C GLY A 193 -4.42 -8.63 10.58
N HIS A 194 -4.89 -7.34 10.57
CA HIS A 194 -6.30 -7.04 10.41
C HIS A 194 -6.70 -6.87 8.94
N SER A 195 -7.94 -7.25 8.59
CA SER A 195 -8.54 -6.97 7.28
C SER A 195 -7.67 -7.57 6.13
N ILE A 196 -7.19 -6.77 5.19
CA ILE A 196 -6.28 -7.22 4.11
C ILE A 196 -4.91 -7.67 4.64
N GLY A 197 -4.60 -7.45 5.90
CA GLY A 197 -3.46 -8.06 6.58
C GLY A 197 -3.58 -9.59 6.71
N ILE A 198 -4.79 -10.16 6.60
CA ILE A 198 -5.00 -11.61 6.67
C ILE A 198 -4.41 -12.34 5.46
N PRO A 199 -4.71 -11.97 4.20
CA PRO A 199 -4.00 -12.52 3.04
C PRO A 199 -2.47 -12.40 3.16
N LEU A 200 -1.96 -11.27 3.64
CA LEU A 200 -0.53 -11.09 3.87
C LEU A 200 0.01 -12.08 4.92
N ALA A 201 -0.74 -12.32 5.99
CA ALA A 201 -0.34 -13.24 7.05
C ALA A 201 -0.27 -14.70 6.59
N VAL A 202 -1.15 -15.11 5.68
CA VAL A 202 -1.20 -16.49 5.16
C VAL A 202 -0.37 -16.70 3.90
N SER A 203 0.30 -15.68 3.37
CA SER A 203 1.04 -15.75 2.09
C SER A 203 2.40 -16.46 2.20
N GLY A 204 2.97 -16.60 3.39
CA GLY A 204 4.22 -17.34 3.60
C GLY A 204 4.04 -18.85 3.45
N ARG A 205 5.13 -19.58 3.12
CA ARG A 205 5.13 -21.06 3.10
C ARG A 205 4.91 -21.67 4.48
N GLU A 206 5.30 -20.96 5.52
CA GLU A 206 4.97 -21.27 6.91
C GLU A 206 4.61 -19.98 7.63
N THR A 207 3.57 -20.04 8.47
CA THR A 207 2.94 -18.85 9.04
C THR A 207 2.92 -18.93 10.56
N PHE A 208 3.28 -17.81 11.20
CA PHE A 208 3.36 -17.70 12.66
C PHE A 208 2.56 -16.50 13.17
N ILE A 209 2.07 -16.63 14.38
CA ILE A 209 1.44 -15.55 15.15
C ILE A 209 1.89 -15.62 16.61
N VAL A 210 2.22 -14.48 17.22
CA VAL A 210 2.49 -14.44 18.66
C VAL A 210 1.20 -14.51 19.47
N PRO A 211 1.21 -15.03 20.72
CA PRO A 211 -0.01 -15.20 21.53
C PRO A 211 -0.82 -13.93 21.76
N SER A 212 -0.16 -12.77 21.86
CA SER A 212 -0.79 -11.45 22.09
C SER A 212 -1.30 -10.77 20.84
N ALA A 213 -0.95 -11.25 19.65
CA ALA A 213 -1.40 -10.68 18.39
C ALA A 213 -2.87 -11.01 18.11
N SER A 214 -3.50 -10.14 17.31
CA SER A 214 -4.90 -10.32 16.93
C SER A 214 -5.10 -10.11 15.42
N MET A 215 -6.13 -10.75 14.89
CA MET A 215 -6.54 -10.66 13.50
C MET A 215 -8.03 -10.34 13.43
N THR A 216 -8.42 -9.33 12.67
CA THR A 216 -9.82 -8.98 12.48
C THR A 216 -10.28 -9.42 11.10
N VAL A 217 -11.19 -10.37 11.06
CA VAL A 217 -11.88 -10.86 9.86
C VAL A 217 -13.19 -10.11 9.72
N HIS A 218 -13.40 -9.41 8.62
CA HIS A 218 -14.65 -8.66 8.37
C HIS A 218 -14.93 -8.56 6.86
N PRO A 219 -16.18 -8.28 6.44
CA PRO A 219 -16.52 -8.09 5.03
C PRO A 219 -15.78 -6.90 4.42
N VAL A 220 -15.66 -6.92 3.09
CA VAL A 220 -15.14 -5.79 2.33
C VAL A 220 -15.99 -4.54 2.62
N ARG A 221 -15.31 -3.43 2.96
CA ARG A 221 -15.94 -2.14 3.21
C ARG A 221 -15.53 -1.16 2.13
N MET A 222 -16.49 -0.34 1.72
CA MET A 222 -16.22 0.80 0.85
C MET A 222 -17.01 2.01 1.32
N THR A 223 -16.39 3.19 1.18
CA THR A 223 -17.03 4.48 1.38
C THR A 223 -16.99 5.24 0.06
N GLY A 224 -18.10 5.87 -0.32
CA GLY A 224 -18.15 6.68 -1.54
C GLY A 224 -19.52 6.73 -2.18
N LEU A 225 -19.61 7.48 -3.31
CA LEU A 225 -20.81 7.56 -4.11
C LEU A 225 -20.97 6.28 -4.95
N MET A 226 -22.11 5.61 -4.79
CA MET A 226 -22.44 4.41 -5.56
C MET A 226 -23.32 4.79 -6.74
N ILE A 227 -22.79 4.72 -7.98
CA ILE A 227 -23.51 5.13 -9.20
C ILE A 227 -24.28 3.97 -9.80
N ALA A 228 -24.00 2.78 -9.72
CA ALA A 228 -24.70 1.64 -10.31
C ALA A 228 -24.79 0.50 -9.30
N ALA A 229 -25.80 0.55 -8.41
CA ALA A 229 -25.90 -0.31 -7.27
C ALA A 229 -25.76 -1.82 -7.58
N PRO A 230 -26.42 -2.41 -8.61
CA PRO A 230 -26.25 -3.84 -8.90
C PRO A 230 -24.85 -4.21 -9.39
N GLN A 231 -24.18 -3.33 -10.16
CA GLN A 231 -22.83 -3.53 -10.65
C GLN A 231 -21.80 -3.41 -9.52
N SER A 232 -21.98 -2.41 -8.66
CA SER A 232 -21.15 -2.19 -7.48
C SER A 232 -21.24 -3.38 -6.52
N TYR A 233 -22.46 -3.87 -6.25
CA TYR A 233 -22.65 -5.06 -5.41
C TYR A 233 -21.91 -6.29 -5.96
N ARG A 234 -22.06 -6.59 -7.25
CA ARG A 234 -21.33 -7.70 -7.89
C ARG A 234 -19.81 -7.51 -7.89
N TYR A 235 -19.33 -6.27 -7.97
CA TYR A 235 -17.90 -5.98 -7.85
C TYR A 235 -17.39 -6.31 -6.44
N PHE A 236 -18.08 -5.85 -5.40
CA PHE A 236 -17.71 -6.15 -4.01
C PHE A 236 -17.74 -7.63 -3.70
N GLU A 237 -18.78 -8.31 -4.15
CA GLU A 237 -18.89 -9.76 -4.01
C GLU A 237 -17.66 -10.47 -4.63
N ARG A 238 -17.27 -10.10 -5.83
CA ARG A 238 -16.06 -10.67 -6.48
C ARG A 238 -14.77 -10.36 -5.73
N VAL A 239 -14.62 -9.14 -5.25
CA VAL A 239 -13.43 -8.75 -4.47
C VAL A 239 -13.37 -9.54 -3.17
N GLN A 240 -14.51 -9.68 -2.47
CA GLN A 240 -14.59 -10.48 -1.25
C GLN A 240 -14.29 -11.96 -1.53
N GLU A 241 -14.86 -12.54 -2.57
CA GLU A 241 -14.57 -13.92 -2.98
C GLU A 241 -13.10 -14.14 -3.36
N SER A 242 -12.43 -13.15 -3.95
CA SER A 242 -10.99 -13.23 -4.20
C SER A 242 -10.18 -13.34 -2.91
N ILE A 243 -10.56 -12.59 -1.87
CA ILE A 243 -9.93 -12.69 -0.54
C ILE A 243 -10.19 -14.05 0.09
N VAL A 244 -11.45 -14.50 0.10
CA VAL A 244 -11.85 -15.79 0.67
C VAL A 244 -11.08 -16.94 0.01
N SER A 245 -11.06 -16.96 -1.31
CA SER A 245 -10.36 -17.98 -2.10
C SER A 245 -8.85 -17.95 -1.88
N PHE A 246 -8.23 -16.75 -1.80
CA PHE A 246 -6.80 -16.64 -1.50
C PHE A 246 -6.48 -17.21 -0.12
N VAL A 247 -7.22 -16.82 0.90
CA VAL A 247 -7.01 -17.28 2.29
C VAL A 247 -7.18 -18.79 2.40
N ALA A 248 -8.23 -19.36 1.81
CA ALA A 248 -8.46 -20.80 1.86
C ALA A 248 -7.39 -21.62 1.11
N ARG A 249 -6.81 -21.08 0.02
CA ARG A 249 -5.72 -21.74 -0.71
C ARG A 249 -4.40 -21.75 0.04
N HIS A 250 -4.17 -20.76 0.92
CA HIS A 250 -2.90 -20.56 1.60
C HIS A 250 -2.97 -20.81 3.12
N SER A 251 -4.04 -21.46 3.59
CA SER A 251 -4.20 -21.86 4.99
C SER A 251 -4.99 -23.16 5.10
N ARG A 252 -5.25 -23.63 6.30
CA ARG A 252 -6.08 -24.82 6.54
C ARG A 252 -7.55 -24.51 6.83
N ILE A 253 -7.92 -23.21 6.90
CA ILE A 253 -9.32 -22.81 7.08
C ILE A 253 -10.10 -23.05 5.78
N THR A 254 -11.35 -23.51 5.91
CA THR A 254 -12.22 -23.64 4.73
C THR A 254 -12.82 -22.29 4.33
N GLU A 255 -13.18 -22.13 3.05
CA GLU A 255 -13.87 -20.93 2.59
C GLU A 255 -15.12 -20.61 3.41
N ASP A 256 -15.93 -21.65 3.70
CA ASP A 256 -17.17 -21.50 4.46
C ASP A 256 -16.92 -21.06 5.90
N ALA A 257 -15.92 -21.64 6.56
CA ALA A 257 -15.53 -21.23 7.92
C ALA A 257 -15.03 -19.78 7.93
N PHE A 258 -14.23 -19.38 6.92
CA PHE A 258 -13.75 -18.03 6.80
C PHE A 258 -14.88 -17.02 6.51
N ARG A 259 -15.86 -17.38 5.64
CA ARG A 259 -17.07 -16.56 5.42
C ARG A 259 -17.91 -16.44 6.69
N GLN A 260 -18.05 -17.50 7.49
CA GLN A 260 -18.78 -17.43 8.77
C GLN A 260 -18.10 -16.46 9.75
N LEU A 261 -16.79 -16.49 9.87
CA LEU A 261 -16.05 -15.50 10.69
C LEU A 261 -16.23 -14.08 10.18
N MET A 262 -16.26 -13.91 8.87
CA MET A 262 -16.42 -12.60 8.22
C MET A 262 -17.81 -11.99 8.48
N LEU A 263 -18.85 -12.81 8.58
CA LEU A 263 -20.23 -12.39 8.72
C LEU A 263 -20.79 -12.56 10.15
N ALA A 264 -19.96 -12.95 11.11
CA ALA A 264 -20.41 -13.16 12.48
C ALA A 264 -20.80 -11.85 13.17
N ASP A 265 -21.91 -11.91 13.92
CA ASP A 265 -22.38 -10.83 14.78
C ASP A 265 -21.87 -11.07 16.21
N GLY A 266 -21.28 -10.08 16.85
CA GLY A 266 -21.05 -10.14 18.30
C GLY A 266 -19.71 -9.67 18.85
N ASP A 267 -18.60 -9.85 18.15
CA ASP A 267 -17.27 -9.45 18.66
C ASP A 267 -16.98 -7.95 18.44
N MET A 268 -17.60 -7.36 17.44
CA MET A 268 -17.42 -5.97 17.08
C MET A 268 -18.65 -5.16 17.48
N SER A 269 -18.50 -4.25 18.43
CA SER A 269 -19.62 -3.54 19.09
C SER A 269 -20.51 -2.71 18.14
N ASN A 270 -20.07 -2.37 16.92
CA ASN A 270 -20.83 -1.59 15.94
C ASN A 270 -20.59 -2.06 14.49
N ASP A 271 -20.18 -3.33 14.29
CA ASP A 271 -19.81 -3.83 12.98
C ASP A 271 -19.93 -5.37 12.92
N VAL A 272 -19.84 -5.92 11.71
CA VAL A 272 -19.87 -7.36 11.44
C VAL A 272 -18.44 -7.87 11.31
N GLY A 273 -18.15 -9.03 11.88
CA GLY A 273 -16.86 -9.69 11.80
C GLY A 273 -16.40 -10.30 13.12
N THR A 274 -15.23 -10.92 13.08
CA THR A 274 -14.65 -11.65 14.22
C THR A 274 -13.24 -11.14 14.51
N ILE A 275 -12.90 -11.03 15.79
CA ILE A 275 -11.53 -10.77 16.25
C ILE A 275 -10.96 -12.09 16.76
N LEU A 276 -9.89 -12.57 16.13
CA LEU A 276 -9.17 -13.78 16.52
C LEU A 276 -7.87 -13.40 17.21
N TYR A 277 -7.62 -13.96 18.36
CA TYR A 277 -6.31 -13.90 19.00
C TYR A 277 -5.43 -15.06 18.55
N GLY A 278 -4.12 -14.98 18.79
CA GLY A 278 -3.13 -15.90 18.25
C GLY A 278 -3.51 -17.37 18.34
N SER A 279 -3.94 -17.84 19.53
CA SER A 279 -4.34 -19.24 19.73
C SER A 279 -5.59 -19.63 18.92
N GLN A 280 -6.57 -18.73 18.78
CA GLN A 280 -7.78 -18.98 18.00
C GLN A 280 -7.48 -19.03 16.49
N ALA A 281 -6.60 -18.14 16.00
CA ALA A 281 -6.19 -18.16 14.59
C ALA A 281 -5.53 -19.50 14.22
N VAL A 282 -4.72 -20.07 15.11
CA VAL A 282 -4.09 -21.38 14.90
C VAL A 282 -5.10 -22.53 15.02
N GLN A 283 -5.99 -22.51 16.01
CA GLN A 283 -7.01 -23.54 16.20
C GLN A 283 -7.96 -23.66 15.00
N LEU A 284 -8.30 -22.51 14.38
CA LEU A 284 -9.15 -22.46 13.20
C LEU A 284 -8.40 -22.80 11.90
N GLY A 285 -7.09 -22.98 11.97
CA GLY A 285 -6.26 -23.29 10.82
C GLY A 285 -5.98 -22.09 9.91
N LEU A 286 -6.23 -20.87 10.38
CA LEU A 286 -5.91 -19.66 9.64
C LEU A 286 -4.41 -19.41 9.60
N ILE A 287 -3.71 -19.63 10.74
CA ILE A 287 -2.26 -19.56 10.86
C ILE A 287 -1.73 -20.94 11.29
N ASP A 288 -0.52 -21.30 10.87
CA ASP A 288 0.03 -22.62 11.13
C ASP A 288 0.41 -22.82 12.58
N ARG A 289 1.13 -21.86 13.18
CA ARG A 289 1.69 -22.02 14.53
C ARG A 289 1.63 -20.76 15.38
N LEU A 290 1.46 -20.98 16.69
CA LEU A 290 1.92 -19.99 17.67
C LEU A 290 3.45 -20.03 17.71
N GLY A 291 4.09 -18.87 17.70
CA GLY A 291 5.54 -18.80 17.80
C GLY A 291 6.07 -17.39 17.92
N THR A 292 7.34 -17.33 18.26
CA THR A 292 8.12 -16.11 18.41
C THR A 292 8.96 -15.84 17.14
N LEU A 293 9.73 -14.76 17.14
CA LEU A 293 10.72 -14.49 16.10
C LEU A 293 11.72 -15.64 15.95
N SER A 294 12.15 -16.25 17.07
CA SER A 294 13.09 -17.37 17.05
C SER A 294 12.49 -18.58 16.33
N ASP A 295 11.22 -18.90 16.61
CA ASP A 295 10.55 -20.05 16.00
C ASP A 295 10.36 -19.82 14.48
N ALA A 296 10.01 -18.61 14.08
CA ALA A 296 9.87 -18.22 12.68
C ALA A 296 11.21 -18.30 11.92
N LEU A 297 12.29 -17.81 12.51
CA LEU A 297 13.63 -17.91 11.94
C LEU A 297 14.12 -19.36 11.84
N GLU A 298 13.88 -20.19 12.87
CA GLU A 298 14.23 -21.62 12.83
C GLU A 298 13.52 -22.33 11.67
N ALA A 299 12.23 -22.08 11.48
CA ALA A 299 11.46 -22.63 10.37
C ALA A 299 12.02 -22.19 9.01
N LEU A 300 12.35 -20.90 8.87
CA LEU A 300 12.91 -20.36 7.64
C LEU A 300 14.27 -20.97 7.31
N TYR A 301 15.19 -21.04 8.28
CA TYR A 301 16.50 -21.68 8.09
C TYR A 301 16.39 -23.18 7.79
N ALA A 302 15.41 -23.87 8.38
CA ALA A 302 15.15 -25.26 8.08
C ALA A 302 14.69 -25.49 6.62
N MET A 303 14.00 -24.52 6.02
CA MET A 303 13.60 -24.56 4.61
C MET A 303 14.77 -24.21 3.69
N ILE A 304 15.61 -23.24 4.04
CA ILE A 304 16.82 -22.86 3.30
C ILE A 304 17.76 -24.06 3.19
N GLY A 305 18.05 -24.74 4.28
CA GLY A 305 18.95 -25.91 4.31
C GLY A 305 18.43 -27.16 3.57
N LYS A 306 17.15 -27.19 3.17
CA LYS A 306 16.58 -28.29 2.34
C LYS A 306 16.68 -28.01 0.84
N ASN A 307 16.91 -26.77 0.47
CA ASN A 307 16.97 -26.34 -0.94
C ASN A 307 18.43 -26.18 -1.45
N GLY A 308 19.43 -26.30 -0.55
CA GLY A 308 20.86 -26.36 -0.86
C GLY A 308 21.31 -27.83 -0.81
#